data_5b87976ea914b1933f486f3a153ebc9b
#
_entry.id   5b87976ea914b1933f486f3a153ebc9b
#
_cell.length_a   1.000
_cell.length_b   1.000
_cell.length_c   1.000
_cell.angle_alpha   90.00
_cell.angle_beta   90.00
_cell.angle_gamma   90.00
#
_symmetry.space_group_name_H-M   'P 1'
#
loop_
_entity.id
_entity.type
_entity.pdbx_description
1 polymer ?
#
loop_
_entity_poly.entity_id
_entity_poly.type
_entity_poly.pdbx_seq_one_letter_code
_entity_poly.pdbx_strand_id
1 'polypeptide(L)'
;MEIKKTSLNKLHQSNNAKFVEFAGYEMPIQYSKGIIEEHKFTRSNSGIFDVSHMGQVFIYGDESLTEELEKIFPLDLKNLKQNCSKYSLSLIHISEPTRLQD
;
A
#
# COMPACT_ATOMS: atom_id res chain seq x y z
N MET A 1 17.88 5.27 -10.88
CA MET A 1 16.86 5.73 -9.94
C MET A 1 17.13 5.15 -8.56
N GLU A 2 17.07 5.98 -7.57
CA GLU A 2 17.33 5.54 -6.21
C GLU A 2 16.13 4.76 -5.65
N ILE A 3 16.40 3.60 -5.08
CA ILE A 3 15.36 2.77 -4.49
C ILE A 3 15.13 3.24 -3.05
N LYS A 4 13.89 3.51 -2.71
CA LYS A 4 13.51 3.96 -1.37
C LYS A 4 13.35 2.78 -0.43
N LYS A 5 13.52 3.05 0.85
CA LYS A 5 13.34 2.05 1.90
C LYS A 5 12.21 2.49 2.81
N THR A 6 11.43 1.52 3.27
CA THR A 6 10.38 1.80 4.24
C THR A 6 10.95 1.88 5.64
N SER A 7 10.16 2.38 6.59
CA SER A 7 10.63 2.53 7.97
C SER A 7 10.90 1.20 8.67
N LEU A 8 10.32 0.10 8.19
CA LEU A 8 10.55 -1.22 8.76
C LEU A 8 11.64 -2.02 8.05
N ASN A 9 12.37 -1.39 7.13
CA ASN A 9 13.38 -2.08 6.34
C ASN A 9 14.38 -2.84 7.20
N LYS A 10 14.89 -2.22 8.25
CA LYS A 10 15.85 -2.88 9.13
C LYS A 10 15.26 -4.05 9.88
N LEU A 11 13.99 -3.97 10.24
CA LEU A 11 13.30 -5.07 10.89
C LEU A 11 13.21 -6.27 9.95
N HIS A 12 12.89 -6.02 8.68
CA HIS A 12 12.85 -7.09 7.69
C HIS A 12 14.23 -7.71 7.50
N GLN A 13 15.28 -6.89 7.44
CA GLN A 13 16.63 -7.40 7.32
C GLN A 13 17.00 -8.30 8.50
N SER A 14 16.66 -7.89 9.71
CA SER A 14 16.98 -8.68 10.90
C SER A 14 16.21 -9.99 10.98
N ASN A 15 15.14 -10.13 10.21
CA ASN A 15 14.37 -11.36 10.11
C ASN A 15 14.71 -12.14 8.84
N ASN A 16 15.84 -11.86 8.21
CA ASN A 16 16.35 -12.58 7.04
C ASN A 16 15.45 -12.50 5.82
N ALA A 17 14.83 -11.37 5.62
CA ALA A 17 13.98 -11.16 4.45
C ALA A 17 14.80 -11.11 3.17
N LYS A 18 14.22 -11.63 2.09
CA LYS A 18 14.75 -11.45 0.75
C LYS A 18 13.99 -10.29 0.11
N PHE A 19 14.71 -9.34 -0.45
CA PHE A 19 14.14 -8.10 -0.96
C PHE A 19 14.04 -8.07 -2.46
N VAL A 20 13.06 -7.34 -2.97
CA VAL A 20 12.92 -7.00 -4.38
C VAL A 20 12.48 -5.55 -4.49
N GLU A 21 12.69 -4.96 -5.67
CA GLU A 21 12.15 -3.63 -5.93
C GLU A 21 10.68 -3.75 -6.28
N PHE A 22 9.87 -2.95 -5.62
CA PHE A 22 8.42 -2.89 -5.89
C PHE A 22 7.95 -1.46 -5.72
N ALA A 23 7.39 -0.89 -6.79
CA ALA A 23 6.86 0.47 -6.79
C ALA A 23 7.88 1.52 -6.31
N GLY A 24 9.16 1.31 -6.63
CA GLY A 24 10.22 2.23 -6.24
C GLY A 24 10.78 2.02 -4.85
N TYR A 25 10.32 1.01 -4.14
CA TYR A 25 10.76 0.69 -2.79
C TYR A 25 11.42 -0.67 -2.74
N GLU A 26 12.35 -0.84 -1.81
CA GLU A 26 12.93 -2.13 -1.47
C GLU A 26 11.98 -2.84 -0.51
N MET A 27 11.30 -3.87 -0.99
CA MET A 27 10.26 -4.55 -0.23
C MET A 27 10.62 -6.02 -0.02
N PRO A 28 10.28 -6.59 1.15
CA PRO A 28 10.51 -8.00 1.39
C PRO A 28 9.54 -8.85 0.58
N ILE A 29 10.08 -9.85 -0.12
CA ILE A 29 9.23 -10.77 -0.87
C ILE A 29 8.99 -12.07 -0.12
N GLN A 30 9.93 -12.47 0.73
CA GLN A 30 9.80 -13.66 1.55
C GLN A 30 10.81 -13.62 2.69
N TYR A 31 10.59 -14.49 3.66
CA TYR A 31 11.50 -14.70 4.77
C TYR A 31 12.03 -16.12 4.68
N SER A 32 12.66 -16.61 5.75
CA SER A 32 13.39 -17.88 5.71
C SER A 32 12.53 -19.09 5.31
N LYS A 33 11.23 -19.06 5.61
CA LYS A 33 10.34 -20.19 5.26
C LYS A 33 9.89 -20.18 3.80
N GLY A 34 10.02 -19.04 3.10
CA GLY A 34 9.67 -18.94 1.70
C GLY A 34 8.21 -18.58 1.45
N ILE A 35 7.93 -18.15 0.22
CA ILE A 35 6.64 -17.61 -0.17
C ILE A 35 5.51 -18.62 0.04
N ILE A 36 5.72 -19.87 -0.37
CA ILE A 36 4.67 -20.87 -0.33
C ILE A 36 4.24 -21.19 1.09
N GLU A 37 5.22 -21.39 1.97
CA GLU A 37 4.91 -21.68 3.37
C GLU A 37 4.27 -20.49 4.08
N GLU A 38 4.71 -19.29 3.78
CA GLU A 38 4.12 -18.09 4.36
C GLU A 38 2.68 -17.90 3.89
N HIS A 39 2.42 -18.20 2.63
CA HIS A 39 1.06 -18.14 2.10
C HIS A 39 0.15 -19.14 2.81
N LYS A 40 0.60 -20.39 2.95
CA LYS A 40 -0.18 -21.42 3.63
C LYS A 40 -0.44 -21.05 5.08
N PHE A 41 0.57 -20.52 5.76
CA PHE A 41 0.42 -20.10 7.15
C PHE A 41 -0.61 -18.99 7.30
N THR A 42 -0.58 -18.01 6.40
CA THR A 42 -1.54 -16.91 6.42
C THR A 42 -2.96 -17.40 6.22
N ARG A 43 -3.14 -18.41 5.37
CA ARG A 43 -4.46 -18.97 5.09
C ARG A 43 -5.02 -19.78 6.25
N SER A 44 -4.16 -20.47 7.00
CA SER A 44 -4.61 -21.33 8.11
C SER A 44 -4.53 -20.65 9.48
N ASN A 45 -3.77 -19.57 9.58
CA ASN A 45 -3.59 -18.85 10.84
C ASN A 45 -3.79 -17.35 10.58
N SER A 46 -2.74 -16.56 10.72
CA SER A 46 -2.81 -15.13 10.43
C SER A 46 -1.48 -14.65 9.89
N GLY A 47 -1.49 -13.51 9.22
CA GLY A 47 -0.28 -12.92 8.67
C GLY A 47 -0.27 -11.42 8.85
N ILE A 48 0.94 -10.86 8.87
CA ILE A 48 1.16 -9.42 8.93
C ILE A 48 1.86 -9.00 7.64
N PHE A 49 1.38 -7.93 7.04
CA PHE A 49 1.92 -7.44 5.78
C PHE A 49 2.34 -5.98 5.94
N ASP A 50 3.57 -5.68 5.51
CA ASP A 50 4.05 -4.32 5.48
C ASP A 50 3.58 -3.65 4.18
N VAL A 51 2.70 -2.69 4.32
CA VAL A 51 2.16 -1.94 3.18
C VAL A 51 2.57 -0.47 3.24
N SER A 52 3.65 -0.17 3.94
CA SER A 52 4.09 1.20 4.15
C SER A 52 4.56 1.91 2.86
N HIS A 53 4.74 1.16 1.77
CA HIS A 53 5.04 1.74 0.46
C HIS A 53 3.81 2.34 -0.22
N MET A 54 2.62 2.08 0.30
CA MET A 54 1.38 2.59 -0.28
C MET A 54 1.13 4.03 0.12
N GLY A 55 0.62 4.82 -0.81
CA GLY A 55 0.22 6.19 -0.53
C GLY A 55 -1.04 6.25 0.32
N GLN A 56 -1.15 7.29 1.12
CA GLN A 56 -2.32 7.53 1.93
C GLN A 56 -2.85 8.92 1.61
N VAL A 57 -4.16 9.01 1.38
CA VAL A 57 -4.81 10.28 1.08
C VAL A 57 -5.93 10.51 2.09
N PHE A 58 -5.87 11.63 2.78
CA PHE A 58 -6.91 12.06 3.70
C PHE A 58 -7.79 13.07 2.99
N ILE A 59 -9.09 12.86 3.05
CA ILE A 59 -10.07 13.70 2.36
C ILE A 59 -10.92 14.44 3.37
N TYR A 60 -10.90 15.76 3.29
CA TYR A 60 -11.71 16.63 4.14
C TYR A 60 -12.57 17.51 3.23
N GLY A 61 -13.88 17.46 3.42
CA GLY A 61 -14.76 18.25 2.60
C GLY A 61 -16.18 17.72 2.58
N ASP A 62 -16.99 18.31 1.69
CA ASP A 62 -18.39 17.92 1.56
C ASP A 62 -18.63 17.01 0.34
N GLU A 63 -19.91 16.78 0.03
CA GLU A 63 -20.28 15.86 -1.05
C GLU A 63 -19.81 16.32 -2.43
N SER A 64 -19.65 17.62 -2.64
CA SER A 64 -19.17 18.09 -3.94
C SER A 64 -17.74 17.67 -4.20
N LEU A 65 -16.93 17.54 -3.16
CA LEU A 65 -15.56 17.07 -3.29
C LEU A 65 -15.54 15.59 -3.67
N THR A 66 -16.44 14.78 -3.13
CA THR A 66 -16.48 13.36 -3.46
C THR A 66 -16.78 13.12 -4.94
N GLU A 67 -17.66 13.94 -5.53
CA GLU A 67 -17.94 13.81 -6.97
C GLU A 67 -16.71 14.09 -7.82
N GLU A 68 -15.94 15.10 -7.47
CA GLU A 68 -14.73 15.42 -8.19
C GLU A 68 -13.68 14.33 -8.05
N LEU A 69 -13.53 13.77 -6.85
CA LEU A 69 -12.55 12.74 -6.59
C LEU A 69 -12.91 11.40 -7.23
N GLU A 70 -14.20 11.10 -7.38
CA GLU A 70 -14.61 9.86 -8.06
C GLU A 70 -14.25 9.85 -9.53
N LYS A 71 -13.96 10.99 -10.11
CA LYS A 71 -13.44 11.07 -11.48
C LYS A 71 -11.99 10.61 -11.57
N ILE A 72 -11.27 10.64 -10.47
CA ILE A 72 -9.83 10.37 -10.41
C ILE A 72 -9.56 9.00 -9.80
N PHE A 73 -10.33 8.62 -8.81
CA PHE A 73 -10.16 7.35 -8.10
C PHE A 73 -11.32 6.42 -8.43
N PRO A 74 -11.03 5.19 -8.87
CA PRO A 74 -12.08 4.24 -9.24
C PRO A 74 -12.71 3.59 -8.02
N LEU A 75 -13.42 4.37 -7.23
CA LEU A 75 -14.08 3.87 -6.05
C LEU A 75 -15.31 4.72 -5.71
N ASP A 76 -16.18 4.16 -4.89
CA ASP A 76 -17.41 4.80 -4.47
C ASP A 76 -17.17 5.57 -3.18
N LEU A 77 -16.95 6.86 -3.30
CA LEU A 77 -16.70 7.72 -2.14
C LEU A 77 -17.99 8.18 -1.47
N LYS A 78 -19.09 8.27 -2.23
CA LYS A 78 -20.35 8.77 -1.67
C LYS A 78 -20.88 7.90 -0.55
N ASN A 79 -20.65 6.58 -0.67
CA ASN A 79 -21.13 5.64 0.32
C ASN A 79 -20.07 5.27 1.36
N LEU A 80 -18.90 5.88 1.29
CA LEU A 80 -17.88 5.68 2.30
C LEU A 80 -18.22 6.49 3.53
N LYS A 81 -18.35 5.81 4.66
CA LYS A 81 -18.72 6.46 5.92
C LYS A 81 -17.59 7.34 6.44
N GLN A 82 -17.95 8.36 7.17
CA GLN A 82 -16.99 9.22 7.83
C GLN A 82 -16.07 8.39 8.74
N ASN A 83 -14.79 8.73 8.75
CA ASN A 83 -13.75 8.04 9.52
C ASN A 83 -13.51 6.60 9.06
N CYS A 84 -13.90 6.27 7.85
CA CYS A 84 -13.58 4.98 7.22
C CYS A 84 -12.61 5.18 6.07
N SER A 85 -11.93 4.11 5.71
CA SER A 85 -10.96 4.15 4.62
C SER A 85 -11.25 3.05 3.61
N LYS A 86 -10.70 3.20 2.41
CA LYS A 86 -10.87 2.24 1.34
C LYS A 86 -9.64 2.22 0.46
N TYR A 87 -9.26 1.04 -0.01
CA TYR A 87 -8.17 0.90 -0.97
C TYR A 87 -8.64 1.27 -2.37
N SER A 88 -7.75 1.88 -3.12
CA SER A 88 -8.03 2.22 -4.51
C SER A 88 -6.74 2.37 -5.29
N LEU A 89 -6.85 2.26 -6.60
CA LEU A 89 -5.79 2.67 -7.51
C LEU A 89 -6.02 4.13 -7.87
N SER A 90 -4.92 4.87 -8.04
CA SER A 90 -5.01 6.24 -8.56
C SER A 90 -4.88 6.22 -10.07
N LEU A 91 -5.79 6.89 -10.75
CA LEU A 91 -5.73 7.02 -12.20
C LEU A 91 -4.79 8.13 -12.65
N ILE A 92 -4.39 9.00 -11.74
CA ILE A 92 -3.54 10.16 -12.09
C ILE A 92 -2.07 9.77 -12.17
N HIS A 93 -1.60 8.91 -11.28
CA HIS A 93 -0.17 8.65 -11.11
C HIS A 93 0.20 7.19 -11.20
N ILE A 94 -0.37 6.50 -12.17
CA ILE A 94 -0.04 5.09 -12.38
C ILE A 94 1.46 4.92 -12.66
N SER A 95 2.06 5.86 -13.40
CA SER A 95 3.48 5.81 -13.71
C SER A 95 4.34 6.65 -12.79
N GLU A 96 3.75 7.42 -11.88
CA GLU A 96 4.46 8.28 -10.94
C GLU A 96 3.87 8.15 -9.54
N PRO A 97 4.03 6.99 -8.90
CA PRO A 97 3.31 6.70 -7.65
C PRO A 97 3.66 7.60 -6.48
N THR A 98 4.75 8.33 -6.55
CA THR A 98 5.18 9.16 -5.42
C THR A 98 4.52 10.52 -5.37
N ARG A 99 3.72 10.87 -6.34
CA ARG A 99 3.15 12.21 -6.46
C ARG A 99 1.94 12.46 -5.59
N LEU A 100 1.23 11.42 -5.20
CA LEU A 100 -0.02 11.54 -4.47
C LEU A 100 0.11 11.28 -3.00
N GLN A 101 1.23 11.56 -2.43
CA GLN A 101 1.47 11.20 -1.05
C GLN A 101 0.90 12.14 -0.05
N ASP A 102 0.23 13.11 -0.43
CA ASP A 102 -0.21 14.08 0.56
C ASP A 102 -1.66 14.32 0.54
#